data_20b632390cd4bd0faee8652d07f1bdba
#
_entry.id   20b632390cd4bd0faee8652d07f1bdba
#
_cell.length_a   1.000
_cell.length_b   1.000
_cell.length_c   1.000
_cell.angle_alpha   90.00
_cell.angle_beta   90.00
_cell.angle_gamma   90.00
#
_symmetry.space_group_name_H-M   'P 1'
#
loop_
_entity.id
_entity.type
_entity.pdbx_description
1 polymer ?
#
loop_
_entity_poly.entity_id
_entity_poly.type
_entity_poly.pdbx_seq_one_letter_code
_entity_poly.pdbx_strand_id
1 'polypeptide(L)'
;MMETASALKVFCGGFSLPAYATSTVPDDIDLPYLTYPVVQPEWDQKASFYIQGWYRTTDLTAMMQKADEITREIGTGITISTANGYLVIYPETPLIQIMVEDNDIRSFYINLSINSYHMPGV
;
A
#
# COMPACT_ATOMS: atom_id res chain seq x y z
N MET A 1 6.19 -10.60 -12.22
CA MET A 1 5.34 -9.39 -12.09
C MET A 1 3.90 -9.72 -11.73
N MET A 2 3.28 -10.69 -12.39
CA MET A 2 1.87 -11.05 -12.12
C MET A 2 1.65 -11.52 -10.68
N GLU A 3 2.55 -12.34 -10.16
CA GLU A 3 2.41 -12.85 -8.79
C GLU A 3 2.61 -11.76 -7.74
N THR A 4 3.48 -10.77 -8.01
CA THR A 4 3.65 -9.61 -7.14
C THR A 4 2.38 -8.77 -7.14
N ALA A 5 1.82 -8.49 -8.31
CA ALA A 5 0.58 -7.73 -8.43
C ALA A 5 -0.58 -8.41 -7.71
N SER A 6 -0.70 -9.74 -7.82
CA SER A 6 -1.74 -10.50 -7.14
C SER A 6 -1.58 -10.45 -5.62
N ALA A 7 -0.37 -10.59 -5.12
CA ALA A 7 -0.09 -10.53 -3.68
C ALA A 7 -0.40 -9.14 -3.11
N LEU A 8 -0.02 -8.07 -3.82
CA LEU A 8 -0.30 -6.71 -3.39
C LEU A 8 -1.80 -6.41 -3.38
N LYS A 9 -2.52 -6.92 -4.37
CA LYS A 9 -3.98 -6.74 -4.43
C LYS A 9 -4.66 -7.37 -3.21
N VAL A 10 -4.28 -8.58 -2.85
CA VAL A 10 -4.84 -9.26 -1.68
C VAL A 10 -4.48 -8.51 -0.40
N PHE A 11 -3.22 -8.15 -0.24
CA PHE A 11 -2.77 -7.46 0.97
C PHE A 11 -3.47 -6.11 1.14
N CYS A 12 -3.45 -5.25 0.11
CA CYS A 12 -4.03 -3.92 0.19
C CYS A 12 -5.55 -3.96 0.27
N GLY A 13 -6.18 -5.00 -0.25
CA GLY A 13 -7.63 -5.19 -0.16
C GLY A 13 -8.14 -5.66 1.20
N GLY A 14 -7.23 -5.94 2.14
CA GLY A 14 -7.58 -6.49 3.45
C GLY A 14 -7.91 -5.44 4.52
N PHE A 15 -8.01 -4.16 4.19
CA PHE A 15 -8.19 -3.09 5.20
C PHE A 15 -9.59 -2.48 5.20
N SER A 16 -10.58 -3.20 4.69
CA SER A 16 -11.99 -2.79 4.71
C SER A 16 -12.29 -1.54 3.90
N LEU A 17 -11.45 -1.21 2.94
CA LEU A 17 -11.66 -0.17 1.95
C LEU A 17 -11.37 -0.72 0.57
N PRO A 18 -12.06 -0.22 -0.49
CA PRO A 18 -11.65 -0.54 -1.84
C PRO A 18 -10.20 -0.15 -2.07
N ALA A 19 -9.43 -1.02 -2.70
CA ALA A 19 -8.02 -0.77 -2.98
C ALA A 19 -7.74 -1.04 -4.46
N TYR A 20 -7.02 -0.10 -5.09
CA TYR A 20 -6.74 -0.15 -6.53
C TYR A 20 -5.27 0.10 -6.77
N ALA A 21 -4.71 -0.59 -7.76
CA ALA A 21 -3.40 -0.19 -8.28
C ALA A 21 -3.51 1.24 -8.83
N THR A 22 -2.51 2.06 -8.59
CA THR A 22 -2.56 3.49 -8.94
C THR A 22 -2.93 3.72 -10.40
N SER A 23 -2.50 2.83 -11.30
CA SER A 23 -2.76 2.95 -12.73
C SER A 23 -4.15 2.48 -13.17
N THR A 24 -4.97 1.93 -12.26
CA THR A 24 -6.25 1.28 -12.62
C THR A 24 -7.42 1.76 -11.78
N VAL A 25 -7.33 2.96 -11.20
CA VAL A 25 -8.43 3.52 -10.41
C VAL A 25 -9.58 3.89 -11.35
N PRO A 26 -10.81 3.38 -11.09
CA PRO A 26 -11.97 3.79 -11.89
C PRO A 26 -12.26 5.28 -11.77
N ASP A 27 -12.73 5.91 -12.85
CA ASP A 27 -12.96 7.36 -12.90
C ASP A 27 -14.05 7.85 -11.94
N ASP A 28 -15.04 7.01 -11.67
CA ASP A 28 -16.22 7.37 -10.89
C ASP A 28 -16.26 6.73 -9.50
N ILE A 29 -15.12 6.38 -8.95
CA ILE A 29 -15.06 5.72 -7.65
C ILE A 29 -15.29 6.72 -6.51
N ASP A 30 -16.09 6.33 -5.53
CA ASP A 30 -16.35 7.12 -4.34
C ASP A 30 -15.23 6.99 -3.32
N LEU A 31 -14.93 8.10 -2.63
CA LEU A 31 -14.02 8.08 -1.49
C LEU A 31 -14.76 7.55 -0.25
N PRO A 32 -14.08 6.89 0.70
CA PRO A 32 -12.63 6.67 0.72
C PRO A 32 -12.20 5.42 -0.03
N TYR A 33 -10.96 5.42 -0.49
CA TYR A 33 -10.34 4.23 -1.10
C TYR A 33 -8.82 4.29 -0.93
N LEU A 34 -8.17 3.16 -1.17
CA LEU A 34 -6.70 3.06 -1.12
C LEU A 34 -6.14 2.90 -2.52
N THR A 35 -4.94 3.42 -2.73
CA THR A 35 -4.17 3.16 -3.95
C THR A 35 -2.76 2.72 -3.58
N TYR A 36 -2.13 1.96 -4.47
CA TYR A 36 -0.77 1.48 -4.30
C TYR A 36 -0.12 1.29 -5.67
N PRO A 37 1.19 1.53 -5.80
CA PRO A 37 1.88 1.25 -7.06
C PRO A 37 2.14 -0.25 -7.16
N VAL A 38 2.11 -0.78 -8.37
CA VAL A 38 2.58 -2.14 -8.62
C VAL A 38 4.02 -2.03 -9.08
N VAL A 39 4.95 -2.48 -8.23
CA VAL A 39 6.37 -2.43 -8.50
C VAL A 39 6.98 -3.81 -8.32
N GLN A 40 7.99 -4.09 -9.11
CA GLN A 40 8.74 -5.36 -9.02
C GLN A 40 10.21 -5.01 -8.81
N PRO A 41 10.71 -5.09 -7.57
CA PRO A 41 12.15 -4.89 -7.35
C PRO A 41 12.95 -6.05 -7.94
N GLU A 42 14.21 -5.81 -8.24
CA GLU A 42 15.12 -6.90 -8.59
C GLU A 42 15.26 -7.83 -7.39
N TRP A 43 15.62 -9.09 -7.66
CA TRP A 43 15.81 -10.05 -6.58
C TRP A 43 16.82 -9.53 -5.57
N ASP A 44 16.48 -9.64 -4.28
CA ASP A 44 17.34 -9.23 -3.17
C ASP A 44 17.67 -7.72 -3.16
N GLN A 45 16.89 -6.92 -3.88
CA GLN A 45 17.01 -5.46 -3.86
C GLN A 45 15.71 -4.86 -3.36
N LYS A 46 15.79 -3.68 -2.76
CA LYS A 46 14.59 -2.98 -2.30
C LYS A 46 14.14 -1.96 -3.34
N ALA A 47 12.84 -1.71 -3.36
CA ALA A 47 12.24 -0.63 -4.12
C ALA A 47 11.34 0.19 -3.19
N SER A 48 11.13 1.45 -3.53
CA SER A 48 10.17 2.29 -2.80
C SER A 48 8.76 1.80 -3.08
N PHE A 49 7.94 1.83 -2.05
CA PHE A 49 6.55 1.44 -2.11
C PHE A 49 5.75 2.37 -1.21
N TYR A 50 4.45 2.48 -1.47
CA TYR A 50 3.59 3.26 -0.57
C TYR A 50 2.16 2.76 -0.68
N ILE A 51 1.39 3.04 0.38
CA ILE A 51 -0.07 2.89 0.35
C ILE A 51 -0.63 4.29 0.58
N GLN A 52 -1.50 4.74 -0.30
CA GLN A 52 -2.13 6.05 -0.21
C GLN A 52 -3.62 5.88 0.04
N GLY A 53 -4.12 6.57 1.06
CA GLY A 53 -5.55 6.57 1.35
C GLY A 53 -6.15 7.91 1.01
N TRP A 54 -7.29 7.90 0.30
CA TRP A 54 -7.97 9.09 -0.21
C TRP A 54 -9.29 9.27 0.50
N TYR A 55 -9.50 10.45 1.09
CA TYR A 55 -10.69 10.74 1.88
C TYR A 55 -11.28 12.09 1.51
N ARG A 56 -12.60 12.17 1.46
CA ARG A 56 -13.30 13.46 1.36
C ARG A 56 -13.61 13.91 2.77
N THR A 57 -12.75 14.74 3.33
CA THR A 57 -12.88 15.19 4.71
C THR A 57 -12.01 16.43 4.99
N THR A 58 -12.43 17.21 5.97
CA THR A 58 -11.57 18.23 6.59
C THR A 58 -11.19 17.81 8.02
N ASP A 59 -11.78 16.72 8.53
CA ASP A 59 -11.46 16.13 9.81
C ASP A 59 -10.59 14.89 9.57
N LEU A 60 -9.40 14.87 10.14
CA LEU A 60 -8.39 13.85 9.86
C LEU A 60 -8.59 12.56 10.65
N THR A 61 -9.57 12.52 11.59
CA THR A 61 -9.68 11.40 12.54
C THR A 61 -9.82 10.04 11.87
N ALA A 62 -10.77 9.90 10.94
CA ALA A 62 -11.01 8.60 10.28
C ALA A 62 -9.82 8.15 9.45
N MET A 63 -9.19 9.06 8.72
CA MET A 63 -8.03 8.69 7.90
C MET A 63 -6.82 8.35 8.77
N MET A 64 -6.61 9.04 9.88
CA MET A 64 -5.51 8.73 10.79
C MET A 64 -5.71 7.36 11.45
N GLN A 65 -6.96 7.02 11.81
CA GLN A 65 -7.28 5.70 12.34
C GLN A 65 -6.97 4.60 11.32
N LYS A 66 -7.31 4.83 10.05
CA LYS A 66 -7.01 3.88 8.99
C LYS A 66 -5.52 3.74 8.75
N ALA A 67 -4.78 4.85 8.72
CA ALA A 67 -3.33 4.82 8.58
C ALA A 67 -2.69 4.04 9.73
N ASP A 68 -3.16 4.25 10.96
CA ASP A 68 -2.67 3.52 12.14
C ASP A 68 -2.99 2.03 12.05
N GLU A 69 -4.16 1.67 11.56
CA GLU A 69 -4.53 0.27 11.35
C GLU A 69 -3.56 -0.42 10.39
N ILE A 70 -3.27 0.21 9.26
CA ILE A 70 -2.38 -0.36 8.24
C ILE A 70 -0.95 -0.45 8.76
N THR A 71 -0.44 0.61 9.40
CA THR A 71 0.94 0.61 9.91
C THR A 71 1.12 -0.39 11.05
N ARG A 72 0.08 -0.61 11.84
CA ARG A 72 0.11 -1.59 12.91
C ARG A 72 0.21 -3.02 12.36
N GLU A 73 -0.50 -3.29 11.27
CA GLU A 73 -0.44 -4.59 10.59
C GLU A 73 0.96 -4.84 10.01
N ILE A 74 1.58 -3.81 9.44
CA ILE A 74 2.93 -3.92 8.87
C ILE A 74 3.99 -4.06 9.96
N GLY A 75 3.83 -3.30 11.06
CA GLY A 75 4.79 -3.33 12.16
C GLY A 75 6.20 -2.94 11.71
N THR A 76 7.19 -3.73 12.09
CA THR A 76 8.59 -3.54 11.66
C THR A 76 8.90 -4.25 10.34
N GLY A 77 7.94 -4.97 9.82
CA GLY A 77 8.04 -5.66 8.54
C GLY A 77 7.05 -6.80 8.47
N ILE A 78 6.54 -7.06 7.28
CA ILE A 78 5.60 -8.14 7.03
C ILE A 78 6.03 -8.91 5.79
N THR A 79 5.85 -10.24 5.85
CA THR A 79 6.16 -11.14 4.75
C THR A 79 4.85 -11.59 4.10
N ILE A 80 4.78 -11.47 2.78
CA ILE A 80 3.60 -11.84 2.01
C ILE A 80 4.01 -12.91 1.00
N SER A 81 3.36 -14.07 1.04
CA SER A 81 3.65 -15.16 0.11
C SER A 81 3.20 -14.83 -1.30
N THR A 82 4.00 -15.22 -2.28
CA THR A 82 3.65 -15.20 -3.70
C THR A 82 3.67 -16.63 -4.23
N ALA A 83 3.33 -16.81 -5.52
CA ALA A 83 3.31 -18.14 -6.11
C ALA A 83 4.66 -18.86 -6.04
N ASN A 84 5.76 -18.13 -6.28
CA ASN A 84 7.10 -18.71 -6.36
C ASN A 84 8.10 -18.06 -5.41
N GLY A 85 7.61 -17.43 -4.34
CA GLY A 85 8.50 -16.77 -3.40
C GLY A 85 7.73 -15.96 -2.37
N TYR A 86 8.27 -14.80 -2.03
CA TYR A 86 7.62 -13.93 -1.05
C TYR A 86 8.08 -12.48 -1.23
N LEU A 87 7.25 -11.57 -0.72
CA LEU A 87 7.55 -10.15 -0.61
C LEU A 87 7.75 -9.80 0.85
N VAL A 88 8.68 -8.89 1.12
CA VAL A 88 8.83 -8.31 2.46
C VAL A 88 8.55 -6.82 2.32
N ILE A 89 7.59 -6.32 3.09
CA ILE A 89 7.23 -4.90 3.13
C ILE A 89 7.59 -4.38 4.50
N TYR A 90 8.31 -3.27 4.57
CA TYR A 90 8.75 -2.70 5.84
C TYR A 90 8.72 -1.17 5.79
N PRO A 91 8.64 -0.52 6.99
CA PRO A 91 8.47 0.93 7.06
C PRO A 91 9.72 1.70 6.66
N GLU A 92 9.48 2.89 6.10
CA GLU A 92 10.50 3.89 5.80
C GLU A 92 10.16 5.20 6.50
N THR A 93 11.08 6.14 6.50
CA THR A 93 10.93 7.44 7.18
C THR A 93 10.72 8.55 6.15
N PRO A 94 9.76 9.47 6.34
CA PRO A 94 8.73 9.45 7.38
C PRO A 94 7.69 8.37 7.10
N LEU A 95 7.16 7.75 8.16
CA LEU A 95 6.25 6.61 7.97
C LEU A 95 4.91 7.08 7.39
N ILE A 96 4.32 8.12 7.95
CA ILE A 96 3.01 8.62 7.52
C ILE A 96 3.13 10.10 7.18
N GLN A 97 2.57 10.50 6.04
CA GLN A 97 2.45 11.89 5.62
C GLN A 97 1.01 12.19 5.25
N ILE A 98 0.50 13.34 5.68
CA ILE A 98 -0.85 13.80 5.34
C ILE A 98 -0.73 14.90 4.29
N MET A 99 -1.52 14.78 3.22
CA MET A 99 -1.49 15.72 2.11
C MET A 99 -2.87 16.34 1.89
N VAL A 100 -2.88 17.61 1.51
CA VAL A 100 -4.09 18.30 1.05
C VAL A 100 -4.12 18.19 -0.47
N GLU A 101 -5.12 17.49 -0.99
CA GLU A 101 -5.23 17.27 -2.43
C GLU A 101 -6.15 18.27 -3.09
N ASP A 102 -7.23 18.67 -2.39
CA ASP A 102 -8.20 19.66 -2.84
C ASP A 102 -8.90 20.22 -1.60
N ASN A 103 -9.91 21.08 -1.77
CA ASN A 103 -10.58 21.76 -0.67
C ASN A 103 -11.02 20.83 0.46
N ASP A 104 -11.70 19.74 0.12
CA ASP A 104 -12.21 18.78 1.08
C ASP A 104 -11.64 17.36 0.85
N ILE A 105 -10.60 17.24 0.03
CA ILE A 105 -9.96 15.96 -0.25
C ILE A 105 -8.58 15.95 0.39
N ARG A 106 -8.35 14.95 1.23
CA ARG A 106 -7.09 14.70 1.92
C ARG A 106 -6.61 13.33 1.57
N SER A 107 -5.31 13.13 1.62
CA SER A 107 -4.74 11.80 1.50
C SER A 107 -3.67 11.58 2.57
N PHE A 108 -3.43 10.31 2.89
CA PHE A 108 -2.25 9.93 3.64
C PHE A 108 -1.38 9.04 2.77
N TYR A 109 -0.07 9.17 2.94
CA TYR A 109 0.92 8.26 2.39
C TYR A 109 1.54 7.48 3.52
N ILE A 110 1.61 6.17 3.37
CA ILE A 110 2.42 5.31 4.23
C ILE A 110 3.64 4.94 3.41
N ASN A 111 4.81 5.43 3.80
CA ASN A 111 6.05 5.23 3.06
C ASN A 111 6.70 3.92 3.48
N LEU A 112 6.96 3.08 2.51
CA LEU A 112 7.42 1.71 2.73
C LEU A 112 8.52 1.37 1.75
N SER A 113 9.17 0.24 2.01
CA SER A 113 10.06 -0.42 1.05
C SER A 113 9.57 -1.83 0.84
N ILE A 114 9.82 -2.36 -0.35
CA ILE A 114 9.44 -3.71 -0.72
C ILE A 114 10.65 -4.45 -1.29
N ASN A 115 10.86 -5.66 -0.80
CA ASN A 115 11.84 -6.60 -1.37
C ASN A 115 11.08 -7.80 -1.91
N SER A 116 11.58 -8.36 -3.00
CA SER A 116 11.01 -9.55 -3.61
C SER A 116 12.03 -10.67 -3.60
N TYR A 117 11.61 -11.86 -3.19
CA TYR A 117 12.47 -13.03 -3.11
C TYR A 117 11.85 -14.17 -3.90
N HIS A 118 12.68 -14.81 -4.71
CA HIS A 118 12.29 -15.97 -5.50
C HIS A 118 12.78 -17.23 -4.78
N MET A 119 11.96 -18.28 -4.78
CA MET A 119 12.34 -19.57 -4.21
C MET A 119 12.71 -20.50 -5.35
N PRO A 120 14.02 -20.76 -5.57
CA PRO A 120 14.46 -21.65 -6.64
C PRO A 120 13.92 -23.06 -6.45
N GLY A 121 13.49 -23.70 -7.54
CA GLY A 121 13.00 -25.07 -7.51
C GLY A 121 11.54 -25.21 -7.14
N VAL A 122 10.83 -24.12 -7.00
CA VAL A 122 9.39 -24.09 -6.68
C VAL A 122 8.57 -23.86 -7.94
#